data_52d78a332021fd3c2008bacd2bc74d98
#
_entry.id   52d78a332021fd3c2008bacd2bc74d98
#
_cell.length_a   1.000
_cell.length_b   1.000
_cell.length_c   1.000
_cell.angle_alpha   90.00
_cell.angle_beta   90.00
_cell.angle_gamma   90.00
#
_symmetry.space_group_name_H-M   'P 1'
#
loop_
_entity.id
_entity.type
_entity.pdbx_description
1 polymer ?
#
loop_
_entity_poly.entity_id
_entity_poly.type
_entity_poly.pdbx_seq_one_letter_code
_entity_poly.pdbx_strand_id
1 'polypeptide(L)'
;MKSYLDYIKENWIWHEETVLETIKSILNNHLGVPPHVIQVDGKEMTPVEYFKKVIKINFDDYIDLLSLLEKPANQFVVYPVPDNWWKSDKYYNIPLDEFMAFIKNAVHQGYTICIGGDVSEPGYYSYKEVARVPSFDIPADHIDENARQLRFSDKSTTDDHGVHIVGYMEKNGKEWFLVKDSGSGSRNGANKGYYFYHEDYIKLKMMDYTVHRDAVEGLLKF
;
A
#
# COMPACT_ATOMS: atom_id res chain seq x y z
N MET A 1 14.80 -13.36 -12.85
CA MET A 1 15.22 -13.07 -11.47
C MET A 1 14.78 -14.13 -10.47
N LYS A 2 13.49 -14.49 -10.38
CA LYS A 2 13.01 -15.51 -9.43
C LYS A 2 13.85 -16.80 -9.46
N SER A 3 14.02 -17.42 -10.62
CA SER A 3 14.80 -18.67 -10.77
C SER A 3 16.24 -18.55 -10.25
N TYR A 4 16.87 -17.38 -10.40
CA TYR A 4 18.20 -17.14 -9.84
C TYR A 4 18.18 -17.05 -8.32
N LEU A 5 17.19 -16.35 -7.76
CA LEU A 5 17.02 -16.23 -6.29
C LEU A 5 16.68 -17.59 -5.67
N ASP A 6 15.82 -18.38 -6.31
CA ASP A 6 15.51 -19.75 -5.89
C ASP A 6 16.79 -20.62 -5.88
N TYR A 7 17.58 -20.54 -6.95
CA TYR A 7 18.85 -21.27 -7.06
C TYR A 7 19.85 -20.93 -5.95
N ILE A 8 20.10 -19.63 -5.69
CA ILE A 8 21.05 -19.23 -4.63
C ILE A 8 20.56 -19.62 -3.24
N LYS A 9 19.23 -19.55 -3.01
CA LYS A 9 18.59 -19.96 -1.75
C LYS A 9 18.74 -21.47 -1.52
N GLU A 10 18.42 -22.29 -2.53
CA GLU A 10 18.49 -23.76 -2.46
C GLU A 10 19.92 -24.27 -2.28
N ASN A 11 20.90 -23.58 -2.86
CA ASN A 11 22.30 -23.96 -2.80
C ASN A 11 23.13 -23.21 -1.74
N TRP A 12 22.47 -22.38 -0.89
CA TRP A 12 23.11 -21.60 0.19
C TRP A 12 24.28 -20.72 -0.30
N ILE A 13 24.15 -20.12 -1.50
CA ILE A 13 25.17 -19.28 -2.13
C ILE A 13 24.89 -17.81 -1.78
N TRP A 14 25.54 -17.29 -0.75
CA TRP A 14 25.32 -15.92 -0.23
C TRP A 14 26.57 -15.04 -0.34
N HIS A 15 27.26 -15.09 -1.48
CA HIS A 15 28.33 -14.14 -1.76
C HIS A 15 27.71 -12.81 -2.24
N GLU A 16 27.62 -11.84 -1.36
CA GLU A 16 26.85 -10.61 -1.55
C GLU A 16 27.19 -9.87 -2.85
N GLU A 17 28.48 -9.59 -3.10
CA GLU A 17 28.91 -8.87 -4.31
C GLU A 17 28.45 -9.58 -5.59
N THR A 18 28.71 -10.88 -5.70
CA THR A 18 28.34 -11.68 -6.87
C THR A 18 26.82 -11.73 -7.08
N VAL A 19 26.06 -11.86 -5.99
CA VAL A 19 24.59 -11.86 -6.03
C VAL A 19 24.07 -10.50 -6.52
N LEU A 20 24.59 -9.41 -5.96
CA LEU A 20 24.18 -8.05 -6.33
C LEU A 20 24.55 -7.71 -7.78
N GLU A 21 25.74 -8.08 -8.24
CA GLU A 21 26.16 -7.88 -9.63
C GLU A 21 25.28 -8.66 -10.61
N THR A 22 24.95 -9.91 -10.28
CA THR A 22 24.05 -10.73 -11.10
C THR A 22 22.65 -10.14 -11.15
N ILE A 23 22.09 -9.70 -10.01
CA ILE A 23 20.78 -9.04 -9.95
C ILE A 23 20.79 -7.75 -10.77
N LYS A 24 21.82 -6.89 -10.63
CA LYS A 24 21.98 -5.66 -11.41
C LYS A 24 22.03 -5.96 -12.91
N SER A 25 22.80 -6.99 -13.32
CA SER A 25 22.90 -7.40 -14.72
C SER A 25 21.54 -7.82 -15.28
N ILE A 26 20.77 -8.62 -14.54
CA ILE A 26 19.41 -9.03 -14.93
C ILE A 26 18.50 -7.81 -15.06
N LEU A 27 18.51 -6.90 -14.09
CA LEU A 27 17.70 -5.68 -14.11
C LEU A 27 18.09 -4.78 -15.29
N ASN A 28 19.38 -4.54 -15.51
CA ASN A 28 19.86 -3.69 -16.60
C ASN A 28 19.50 -4.24 -17.98
N ASN A 29 19.47 -5.57 -18.14
CA ASN A 29 19.05 -6.20 -19.40
C ASN A 29 17.56 -6.02 -19.69
N HIS A 30 16.71 -5.92 -18.66
CA HIS A 30 15.26 -5.84 -18.83
C HIS A 30 14.71 -4.42 -18.72
N LEU A 31 15.33 -3.56 -17.91
CA LEU A 31 14.86 -2.21 -17.58
C LEU A 31 15.75 -1.11 -18.15
N GLY A 32 16.94 -1.46 -18.64
CA GLY A 32 17.98 -0.51 -19.00
C GLY A 32 18.83 -0.10 -17.80
N VAL A 33 19.97 0.51 -18.08
CA VAL A 33 20.84 1.07 -17.04
C VAL A 33 20.23 2.36 -16.49
N PRO A 34 20.12 2.52 -15.16
CA PRO A 34 19.64 3.77 -14.58
C PRO A 34 20.44 4.98 -15.08
N PRO A 35 19.78 6.04 -15.54
CA PRO A 35 20.49 7.22 -16.06
C PRO A 35 21.21 7.97 -14.94
N HIS A 36 22.43 8.41 -15.20
CA HIS A 36 23.15 9.31 -14.29
C HIS A 36 22.65 10.75 -14.40
N VAL A 37 22.22 11.14 -15.61
CA VAL A 37 21.61 12.45 -15.89
C VAL A 37 20.36 12.26 -16.76
N ILE A 38 19.42 13.15 -16.61
CA ILE A 38 18.20 13.26 -17.41
C ILE A 38 18.08 14.66 -18.02
N GLN A 39 17.37 14.78 -19.14
CA GLN A 39 17.07 16.05 -19.78
C GLN A 39 15.66 16.51 -19.36
N VAL A 40 15.57 17.70 -18.77
CA VAL A 40 14.30 18.31 -18.36
C VAL A 40 14.29 19.76 -18.86
N ASP A 41 13.37 20.09 -19.76
CA ASP A 41 13.25 21.40 -20.38
C ASP A 41 14.59 21.92 -20.94
N GLY A 42 15.36 21.06 -21.62
CA GLY A 42 16.65 21.36 -22.22
C GLY A 42 17.81 21.53 -21.24
N LYS A 43 17.64 21.22 -19.99
CA LYS A 43 18.67 21.22 -18.93
C LYS A 43 19.01 19.84 -18.45
N GLU A 44 20.29 19.58 -18.31
CA GLU A 44 20.75 18.36 -17.65
C GLU A 44 20.60 18.47 -16.14
N MET A 45 20.11 17.40 -15.53
CA MET A 45 20.07 17.26 -14.08
C MET A 45 20.16 15.78 -13.66
N THR A 46 20.68 15.54 -12.47
CA THR A 46 20.65 14.21 -11.88
C THR A 46 19.22 13.86 -11.42
N PRO A 47 18.85 12.57 -11.28
CA PRO A 47 17.57 12.15 -10.72
C PRO A 47 17.27 12.76 -9.34
N VAL A 48 18.29 12.91 -8.49
CA VAL A 48 18.16 13.55 -7.18
C VAL A 48 17.85 15.06 -7.30
N GLU A 49 18.50 15.74 -8.26
CA GLU A 49 18.19 17.17 -8.54
C GLU A 49 16.78 17.33 -9.09
N TYR A 50 16.35 16.42 -9.97
CA TYR A 50 14.99 16.39 -10.49
C TYR A 50 13.97 16.24 -9.34
N PHE A 51 14.20 15.27 -8.46
CA PHE A 51 13.35 15.08 -7.28
C PHE A 51 13.26 16.36 -6.44
N LYS A 52 14.39 16.96 -6.08
CA LYS A 52 14.45 18.16 -5.23
C LYS A 52 13.91 19.43 -5.90
N LYS A 53 14.18 19.64 -7.20
CA LYS A 53 13.88 20.91 -7.90
C LYS A 53 12.54 20.90 -8.62
N VAL A 54 12.10 19.73 -9.11
CA VAL A 54 10.90 19.58 -9.95
C VAL A 54 9.77 18.91 -9.19
N ILE A 55 10.00 17.72 -8.63
CA ILE A 55 8.98 16.97 -7.86
C ILE A 55 8.64 17.71 -6.57
N LYS A 56 9.64 18.14 -5.79
CA LYS A 56 9.47 18.93 -4.55
C LYS A 56 8.60 18.29 -3.48
N ILE A 57 8.50 16.97 -3.46
CA ILE A 57 7.81 16.26 -2.38
C ILE A 57 8.72 16.29 -1.15
N ASN A 58 8.18 16.74 -0.02
CA ASN A 58 8.80 16.58 1.29
C ASN A 58 8.16 15.38 1.99
N PHE A 59 8.93 14.32 2.22
CA PHE A 59 8.40 13.12 2.86
C PHE A 59 8.04 13.33 4.34
N ASP A 60 8.59 14.34 5.01
CA ASP A 60 8.23 14.68 6.39
C ASP A 60 6.79 15.23 6.51
N ASP A 61 6.19 15.64 5.38
CA ASP A 61 4.78 16.07 5.31
C ASP A 61 3.80 14.88 5.32
N TYR A 62 4.31 13.66 5.34
CA TYR A 62 3.49 12.44 5.31
C TYR A 62 3.61 11.65 6.62
N ILE A 63 2.59 10.85 6.89
CA ILE A 63 2.57 9.93 8.04
C ILE A 63 2.02 8.58 7.61
N ASP A 64 2.63 7.52 8.16
CA ASP A 64 2.16 6.15 7.99
C ASP A 64 1.23 5.80 9.16
N LEU A 65 -0.01 5.44 8.84
CA LEU A 65 -1.03 5.04 9.78
C LEU A 65 -1.32 3.55 9.65
N LEU A 66 -1.49 2.89 10.78
CA LEU A 66 -1.71 1.45 10.90
C LEU A 66 -2.91 1.19 11.79
N SER A 67 -3.62 0.08 11.58
CA SER A 67 -4.64 -0.36 12.53
C SER A 67 -4.48 -1.85 12.83
N LEU A 68 -3.83 -2.16 13.95
CA LEU A 68 -3.66 -3.50 14.51
C LEU A 68 -4.04 -3.53 15.99
N LEU A 69 -4.97 -4.41 16.36
CA LEU A 69 -5.45 -4.54 17.73
C LEU A 69 -4.37 -5.08 18.69
N GLU A 70 -3.42 -5.89 18.19
CA GLU A 70 -2.29 -6.42 18.97
C GLU A 70 -1.24 -5.37 19.35
N LYS A 71 -1.29 -4.19 18.74
CA LYS A 71 -0.35 -3.10 19.02
C LYS A 71 -1.03 -2.02 19.88
N PRO A 72 -0.27 -1.32 20.74
CA PRO A 72 -0.84 -0.22 21.51
C PRO A 72 -1.38 0.88 20.60
N ALA A 73 -2.60 1.35 20.86
CA ALA A 73 -3.21 2.44 20.13
C ALA A 73 -2.56 3.80 20.46
N ASN A 74 -2.62 4.74 19.52
CA ASN A 74 -2.08 6.10 19.63
C ASN A 74 -0.57 6.13 19.94
N GLN A 75 0.19 5.21 19.36
CA GLN A 75 1.63 5.11 19.49
C GLN A 75 2.28 4.70 18.17
N PHE A 76 3.53 5.11 18.00
CA PHE A 76 4.38 4.59 16.94
C PHE A 76 4.80 3.16 17.25
N VAL A 77 4.69 2.27 16.28
CA VAL A 77 4.94 0.84 16.43
C VAL A 77 5.67 0.28 15.22
N VAL A 78 6.28 -0.88 15.40
CA VAL A 78 6.80 -1.68 14.28
C VAL A 78 5.65 -2.44 13.64
N TYR A 79 5.43 -2.26 12.33
CA TYR A 79 4.51 -3.07 11.54
C TYR A 79 5.19 -4.41 11.20
N PRO A 80 4.68 -5.56 11.67
CA PRO A 80 5.38 -6.84 11.58
C PRO A 80 5.11 -7.59 10.27
N VAL A 81 5.46 -6.98 9.15
CA VAL A 81 5.30 -7.55 7.80
C VAL A 81 6.65 -7.79 7.12
N PRO A 82 6.74 -8.72 6.14
CA PRO A 82 8.00 -9.10 5.52
C PRO A 82 8.73 -7.97 4.80
N ASP A 83 8.02 -7.04 4.21
CA ASP A 83 8.60 -5.90 3.50
C ASP A 83 9.12 -4.81 4.46
N ASN A 84 8.68 -4.77 5.72
CA ASN A 84 9.30 -3.97 6.78
C ASN A 84 10.49 -4.72 7.44
N TRP A 85 11.37 -5.33 6.63
CA TRP A 85 12.50 -6.13 7.12
C TRP A 85 13.52 -5.32 7.94
N TRP A 86 13.60 -4.01 7.75
CA TRP A 86 14.45 -3.11 8.56
C TRP A 86 13.79 -2.67 9.87
N LYS A 87 12.56 -3.14 10.16
CA LYS A 87 11.81 -2.91 11.39
C LYS A 87 11.58 -1.42 11.71
N SER A 88 11.17 -0.64 10.70
CA SER A 88 10.71 0.72 10.93
C SER A 88 9.63 0.73 12.00
N ASP A 89 9.78 1.61 12.97
CA ASP A 89 8.82 1.88 14.05
C ASP A 89 8.03 3.17 13.83
N LYS A 90 7.94 3.62 12.58
CA LYS A 90 7.30 4.90 12.22
C LYS A 90 5.82 4.77 11.84
N TYR A 91 5.22 3.62 12.02
CA TYR A 91 3.79 3.42 11.80
C TYR A 91 3.01 3.84 13.05
N TYR A 92 2.15 4.87 12.93
CA TYR A 92 1.30 5.31 14.03
C TYR A 92 0.02 4.47 14.08
N ASN A 93 -0.12 3.64 15.12
CA ASN A 93 -1.24 2.71 15.26
C ASN A 93 -2.46 3.40 15.86
N ILE A 94 -3.60 3.27 15.19
CA ILE A 94 -4.87 3.88 15.60
C ILE A 94 -5.99 2.85 15.64
N PRO A 95 -7.07 3.08 16.42
CA PRO A 95 -8.28 2.25 16.40
C PRO A 95 -8.89 2.18 14.99
N LEU A 96 -9.54 1.07 14.65
CA LEU A 96 -10.10 0.84 13.32
C LEU A 96 -11.14 1.88 12.90
N ASP A 97 -11.96 2.36 13.82
CA ASP A 97 -12.95 3.37 13.49
C ASP A 97 -12.28 4.72 13.17
N GLU A 98 -11.18 5.08 13.86
CA GLU A 98 -10.36 6.25 13.52
C GLU A 98 -9.65 6.05 12.18
N PHE A 99 -9.11 4.85 11.92
CA PHE A 99 -8.49 4.48 10.64
C PHE A 99 -9.44 4.74 9.45
N MET A 100 -10.68 4.26 9.55
CA MET A 100 -11.69 4.48 8.51
C MET A 100 -12.14 5.94 8.41
N ALA A 101 -12.33 6.60 9.55
CA ALA A 101 -12.75 8.00 9.57
C ALA A 101 -11.69 8.92 8.93
N PHE A 102 -10.41 8.67 9.17
CA PHE A 102 -9.33 9.48 8.60
C PHE A 102 -9.20 9.27 7.09
N ILE A 103 -9.36 8.03 6.59
CA ILE A 103 -9.42 7.76 5.14
C ILE A 103 -10.55 8.58 4.49
N LYS A 104 -11.77 8.50 5.05
CA LYS A 104 -12.94 9.22 4.54
C LYS A 104 -12.69 10.73 4.55
N ASN A 105 -12.25 11.25 5.69
CA ASN A 105 -11.96 12.68 5.86
C ASN A 105 -10.91 13.18 4.85
N ALA A 106 -9.81 12.47 4.69
CA ALA A 106 -8.75 12.85 3.75
C ALA A 106 -9.25 12.89 2.30
N VAL A 107 -9.96 11.85 1.87
CA VAL A 107 -10.45 11.76 0.49
C VAL A 107 -11.54 12.80 0.21
N HIS A 108 -12.40 13.10 1.19
CA HIS A 108 -13.42 14.15 1.08
C HIS A 108 -12.80 15.55 1.00
N GLN A 109 -11.63 15.77 1.60
CA GLN A 109 -10.88 17.01 1.48
C GLN A 109 -10.04 17.10 0.18
N GLY A 110 -10.06 16.06 -0.67
CA GLY A 110 -9.33 16.03 -1.93
C GLY A 110 -7.89 15.50 -1.82
N TYR A 111 -7.49 14.97 -0.68
CA TYR A 111 -6.22 14.26 -0.55
C TYR A 111 -6.32 12.86 -1.14
N THR A 112 -5.21 12.36 -1.62
CA THR A 112 -5.06 10.98 -2.08
C THR A 112 -4.27 10.18 -1.05
N ILE A 113 -4.42 8.85 -1.04
CA ILE A 113 -3.89 7.98 0.00
C ILE A 113 -3.20 6.78 -0.64
N CYS A 114 -1.95 6.51 -0.28
CA CYS A 114 -1.32 5.22 -0.58
C CYS A 114 -1.71 4.23 0.52
N ILE A 115 -2.36 3.12 0.17
CA ILE A 115 -2.90 2.15 1.12
C ILE A 115 -2.37 0.75 0.80
N GLY A 116 -1.93 0.03 1.83
CA GLY A 116 -1.40 -1.33 1.77
C GLY A 116 -2.33 -2.36 2.41
N GLY A 117 -2.28 -3.59 1.92
CA GLY A 117 -3.07 -4.70 2.44
C GLY A 117 -3.17 -5.87 1.47
N ASP A 118 -4.23 -6.65 1.57
CA ASP A 118 -4.42 -7.88 0.82
C ASP A 118 -5.32 -7.71 -0.40
N VAL A 119 -4.80 -8.10 -1.57
CA VAL A 119 -5.56 -8.15 -2.84
C VAL A 119 -5.60 -9.57 -3.43
N SER A 120 -5.11 -10.56 -2.71
CA SER A 120 -5.07 -11.97 -3.13
C SER A 120 -6.26 -12.79 -2.67
N GLU A 121 -7.07 -12.26 -1.76
CA GLU A 121 -8.22 -12.93 -1.17
C GLU A 121 -9.50 -12.91 -2.04
N PRO A 122 -10.48 -13.80 -1.76
CA PRO A 122 -11.81 -13.71 -2.34
C PRO A 122 -12.45 -12.34 -2.13
N GLY A 123 -13.07 -11.82 -3.19
CA GLY A 123 -13.68 -10.48 -3.16
C GLY A 123 -12.97 -9.47 -4.02
N TYR A 124 -11.74 -9.74 -4.45
CA TYR A 124 -11.04 -8.98 -5.48
C TYR A 124 -11.41 -9.50 -6.87
N TYR A 125 -12.28 -8.77 -7.57
CA TYR A 125 -12.85 -9.19 -8.86
C TYR A 125 -12.24 -8.38 -10.01
N SER A 126 -11.10 -8.81 -10.51
CA SER A 126 -10.34 -8.08 -11.52
C SER A 126 -11.12 -7.76 -12.81
N TYR A 127 -11.92 -8.68 -13.31
CA TYR A 127 -12.75 -8.45 -14.51
C TYR A 127 -13.95 -7.53 -14.28
N LYS A 128 -14.34 -7.29 -13.04
CA LYS A 128 -15.43 -6.38 -12.67
C LYS A 128 -14.92 -5.06 -12.10
N GLU A 129 -13.60 -4.95 -11.92
CA GLU A 129 -12.94 -3.76 -11.38
C GLU A 129 -13.48 -3.36 -10.01
N VAL A 130 -13.76 -4.36 -9.16
CA VAL A 130 -14.37 -4.19 -7.85
C VAL A 130 -13.67 -5.06 -6.81
N ALA A 131 -13.42 -4.48 -5.64
CA ALA A 131 -13.06 -5.21 -4.43
C ALA A 131 -14.13 -5.02 -3.35
N ARG A 132 -14.70 -6.13 -2.88
CA ARG A 132 -15.73 -6.14 -1.82
C ARG A 132 -15.65 -7.45 -1.04
N VAL A 133 -15.96 -7.40 0.24
CA VAL A 133 -16.06 -8.62 1.05
C VAL A 133 -17.26 -9.46 0.58
N PRO A 134 -17.07 -10.74 0.21
CA PRO A 134 -18.18 -11.61 -0.17
C PRO A 134 -19.10 -11.88 1.03
N SER A 135 -20.42 -11.99 0.79
CA SER A 135 -21.40 -12.23 1.87
C SER A 135 -21.25 -13.57 2.58
N PHE A 136 -20.58 -14.54 1.94
CA PHE A 136 -20.28 -15.84 2.53
C PHE A 136 -19.03 -15.85 3.41
N ASP A 137 -18.19 -14.83 3.31
CA ASP A 137 -16.94 -14.71 4.06
C ASP A 137 -17.23 -14.26 5.50
N ILE A 138 -17.82 -13.09 5.66
CA ILE A 138 -18.22 -12.53 6.95
C ILE A 138 -19.38 -11.55 6.75
N PRO A 139 -20.40 -11.56 7.64
CA PRO A 139 -21.43 -10.52 7.63
C PRO A 139 -20.84 -9.13 7.86
N ALA A 140 -21.35 -8.10 7.17
CA ALA A 140 -20.80 -6.74 7.21
C ALA A 140 -20.82 -6.13 8.63
N ASP A 141 -21.83 -6.46 9.44
CA ASP A 141 -21.97 -6.02 10.83
C ASP A 141 -20.99 -6.70 11.81
N HIS A 142 -20.29 -7.74 11.37
CA HIS A 142 -19.25 -8.43 12.13
C HIS A 142 -17.83 -8.01 11.72
N ILE A 143 -17.69 -7.07 10.80
CA ILE A 143 -16.37 -6.53 10.40
C ILE A 143 -15.94 -5.51 11.45
N ASP A 144 -15.13 -5.97 12.40
CA ASP A 144 -14.58 -5.19 13.51
C ASP A 144 -13.06 -5.38 13.66
N GLU A 145 -12.47 -4.81 14.69
CA GLU A 145 -11.04 -4.93 14.99
C GLU A 145 -10.62 -6.38 15.26
N ASN A 146 -11.50 -7.18 15.90
CA ASN A 146 -11.20 -8.57 16.22
C ASN A 146 -11.16 -9.44 14.96
N ALA A 147 -12.16 -9.28 14.07
CA ALA A 147 -12.20 -9.98 12.79
C ALA A 147 -10.99 -9.65 11.93
N ARG A 148 -10.59 -8.37 11.89
CA ARG A 148 -9.41 -7.88 11.19
C ARG A 148 -8.12 -8.46 11.79
N GLN A 149 -7.95 -8.37 13.12
CA GLN A 149 -6.76 -8.88 13.80
C GLN A 149 -6.63 -10.40 13.68
N LEU A 150 -7.73 -11.15 13.80
CA LEU A 150 -7.71 -12.61 13.65
C LEU A 150 -7.15 -13.00 12.29
N ARG A 151 -7.64 -12.39 11.21
CA ARG A 151 -7.21 -12.66 9.83
C ARG A 151 -5.74 -12.30 9.59
N PHE A 152 -5.28 -11.21 10.17
CA PHE A 152 -3.86 -10.83 10.10
C PHE A 152 -2.98 -11.82 10.89
N SER A 153 -3.41 -12.24 12.09
CA SER A 153 -2.66 -13.15 12.95
C SER A 153 -2.57 -14.56 12.39
N ASP A 154 -3.63 -15.07 11.77
CA ASP A 154 -3.66 -16.40 11.14
C ASP A 154 -3.16 -16.40 9.69
N LYS A 155 -2.81 -15.21 9.16
CA LYS A 155 -2.29 -14.99 7.81
C LYS A 155 -3.28 -15.31 6.69
N SER A 156 -4.59 -15.29 6.95
CA SER A 156 -5.61 -15.30 5.91
C SER A 156 -5.76 -13.94 5.23
N THR A 157 -5.38 -12.86 5.92
CA THR A 157 -5.13 -11.54 5.34
C THR A 157 -3.66 -11.19 5.51
N THR A 158 -2.97 -10.83 4.43
CA THR A 158 -1.56 -10.44 4.43
C THR A 158 -1.41 -9.01 3.89
N ASP A 159 -0.22 -8.43 4.05
CA ASP A 159 0.14 -7.21 3.33
C ASP A 159 0.95 -7.61 2.09
N ASP A 160 0.27 -7.74 0.97
CA ASP A 160 0.85 -8.24 -0.28
C ASP A 160 0.84 -7.22 -1.42
N HIS A 161 0.13 -6.09 -1.25
CA HIS A 161 -0.01 -5.11 -2.31
C HIS A 161 -0.32 -3.69 -1.82
N GLY A 162 0.32 -2.71 -2.45
CA GLY A 162 0.04 -1.30 -2.25
C GLY A 162 -0.71 -0.69 -3.43
N VAL A 163 -1.75 0.10 -3.15
CA VAL A 163 -2.58 0.79 -4.14
C VAL A 163 -2.81 2.25 -3.75
N HIS A 164 -3.40 3.03 -4.65
CA HIS A 164 -3.57 4.46 -4.45
C HIS A 164 -5.05 4.86 -4.52
N ILE A 165 -5.65 5.28 -3.41
CA ILE A 165 -6.99 5.87 -3.38
C ILE A 165 -6.92 7.28 -3.98
N VAL A 166 -7.69 7.53 -5.04
CA VAL A 166 -7.68 8.79 -5.79
C VAL A 166 -9.05 9.47 -5.85
N GLY A 167 -10.07 8.89 -5.23
CA GLY A 167 -11.41 9.46 -5.17
C GLY A 167 -12.39 8.53 -4.47
N TYR A 168 -13.65 8.93 -4.43
CA TYR A 168 -14.73 8.16 -3.82
C TYR A 168 -16.06 8.39 -4.52
N MET A 169 -17.01 7.52 -4.23
CA MET A 169 -18.44 7.72 -4.51
C MET A 169 -19.26 7.08 -3.39
N GLU A 170 -20.45 7.64 -3.17
CA GLU A 170 -21.45 7.04 -2.29
C GLU A 170 -22.47 6.25 -3.12
N LYS A 171 -22.80 5.05 -2.68
CA LYS A 171 -23.84 4.21 -3.29
C LYS A 171 -24.56 3.38 -2.23
N ASN A 172 -25.87 3.54 -2.13
CA ASN A 172 -26.72 2.83 -1.17
C ASN A 172 -26.30 3.03 0.29
N GLY A 173 -25.88 4.26 0.66
CA GLY A 173 -25.44 4.60 2.00
C GLY A 173 -24.08 4.00 2.40
N LYS A 174 -23.31 3.53 1.42
CA LYS A 174 -21.96 2.98 1.58
C LYS A 174 -20.98 3.71 0.69
N GLU A 175 -19.76 3.90 1.20
CA GLU A 175 -18.68 4.48 0.41
C GLU A 175 -17.92 3.44 -0.40
N TRP A 176 -17.56 3.85 -1.60
CA TRP A 176 -16.72 3.15 -2.53
C TRP A 176 -15.55 4.04 -2.90
N PHE A 177 -14.35 3.57 -2.75
CA PHE A 177 -13.14 4.32 -3.03
C PHE A 177 -12.62 3.97 -4.43
N LEU A 178 -12.39 4.99 -5.25
CA LEU A 178 -11.74 4.83 -6.53
C LEU A 178 -10.24 4.63 -6.30
N VAL A 179 -9.75 3.47 -6.68
CA VAL A 179 -8.37 3.04 -6.48
C VAL A 179 -7.66 2.96 -7.82
N LYS A 180 -6.45 3.51 -7.89
CA LYS A 180 -5.50 3.33 -8.97
C LYS A 180 -4.51 2.24 -8.57
N ASP A 181 -4.40 1.21 -9.42
CA ASP A 181 -3.59 0.02 -9.17
C ASP A 181 -2.65 -0.24 -10.36
N SER A 182 -1.38 -0.48 -10.07
CA SER A 182 -0.35 -0.81 -11.07
C SER A 182 -0.21 -2.31 -11.34
N GLY A 183 -0.84 -3.16 -10.53
CA GLY A 183 -0.79 -4.62 -10.66
C GLY A 183 -1.28 -5.13 -12.01
N SER A 184 -0.75 -6.26 -12.47
CA SER A 184 -1.15 -6.84 -13.76
C SER A 184 -2.63 -7.23 -13.80
N GLY A 185 -3.20 -7.69 -12.68
CA GLY A 185 -4.61 -8.01 -12.52
C GLY A 185 -5.54 -6.82 -12.75
N SER A 186 -5.08 -5.60 -12.47
CA SER A 186 -5.85 -4.38 -12.66
C SER A 186 -6.12 -4.02 -14.12
N ARG A 187 -5.56 -4.77 -15.07
CA ARG A 187 -5.71 -4.56 -16.51
C ARG A 187 -6.69 -5.52 -17.16
N ASN A 188 -7.38 -6.36 -16.40
CA ASN A 188 -8.31 -7.37 -16.90
C ASN A 188 -9.69 -6.79 -17.26
N GLY A 189 -10.08 -5.66 -16.67
CA GLY A 189 -11.34 -4.97 -16.91
C GLY A 189 -11.27 -3.93 -18.03
N ALA A 190 -12.31 -3.11 -18.14
CA ALA A 190 -12.46 -2.05 -19.14
C ALA A 190 -11.66 -0.77 -18.76
N ASN A 191 -11.63 -0.43 -17.47
CA ASN A 191 -10.97 0.78 -16.95
C ASN A 191 -9.58 0.44 -16.39
N LYS A 192 -8.72 -0.05 -17.26
CA LYS A 192 -7.41 -0.60 -16.92
C LYS A 192 -6.65 0.24 -15.88
N GLY A 193 -6.33 -0.39 -14.75
CA GLY A 193 -5.63 0.24 -13.64
C GLY A 193 -6.52 0.97 -12.64
N TYR A 194 -7.85 0.85 -12.75
CA TYR A 194 -8.78 1.47 -11.81
C TYR A 194 -9.81 0.47 -11.30
N TYR A 195 -10.10 0.56 -9.99
CA TYR A 195 -11.04 -0.27 -9.25
C TYR A 195 -11.91 0.57 -8.34
N PHE A 196 -13.09 0.03 -7.98
CA PHE A 196 -13.83 0.51 -6.83
C PHE A 196 -13.69 -0.47 -5.66
N TYR A 197 -13.11 -0.01 -4.55
CA TYR A 197 -13.03 -0.75 -3.30
C TYR A 197 -14.16 -0.33 -2.38
N HIS A 198 -14.97 -1.31 -1.94
CA HIS A 198 -16.02 -1.09 -0.95
C HIS A 198 -15.41 -0.78 0.41
N GLU A 199 -16.04 0.10 1.22
CA GLU A 199 -15.55 0.46 2.55
C GLU A 199 -15.28 -0.76 3.45
N ASP A 200 -16.16 -1.79 3.40
CA ASP A 200 -15.97 -3.02 4.18
C ASP A 200 -14.71 -3.80 3.75
N TYR A 201 -14.32 -3.74 2.48
CA TYR A 201 -13.08 -4.35 2.02
C TYR A 201 -11.86 -3.63 2.60
N ILE A 202 -11.87 -2.31 2.56
CA ILE A 202 -10.81 -1.50 3.20
C ILE A 202 -10.77 -1.77 4.70
N LYS A 203 -11.92 -1.75 5.36
CA LYS A 203 -12.05 -1.98 6.80
C LYS A 203 -11.48 -3.34 7.23
N LEU A 204 -11.68 -4.39 6.44
CA LEU A 204 -11.27 -5.74 6.80
C LEU A 204 -9.87 -6.11 6.34
N LYS A 205 -9.45 -5.67 5.13
CA LYS A 205 -8.31 -6.25 4.42
C LYS A 205 -7.16 -5.27 4.12
N MET A 206 -7.38 -3.96 4.22
CA MET A 206 -6.30 -2.98 4.03
C MET A 206 -5.73 -2.60 5.40
N MET A 207 -4.41 -2.76 5.58
CA MET A 207 -3.80 -2.79 6.91
C MET A 207 -3.19 -1.46 7.33
N ASP A 208 -2.57 -0.73 6.41
CA ASP A 208 -1.89 0.54 6.66
C ASP A 208 -2.12 1.51 5.51
N TYR A 209 -1.79 2.76 5.72
CA TYR A 209 -1.74 3.76 4.65
C TYR A 209 -0.83 4.94 4.98
N THR A 210 -0.30 5.56 3.92
CA THR A 210 0.43 6.82 3.98
C THR A 210 -0.46 7.96 3.50
N VAL A 211 -0.54 9.04 4.27
CA VAL A 211 -1.35 10.22 3.97
C VAL A 211 -0.59 11.50 4.31
N HIS A 212 -0.92 12.61 3.63
CA HIS A 212 -0.40 13.93 3.99
C HIS A 212 -0.89 14.34 5.39
N ARG A 213 0.00 14.88 6.22
CA ARG A 213 -0.31 15.24 7.63
C ARG A 213 -1.47 16.22 7.76
N ASP A 214 -1.57 17.19 6.86
CA ASP A 214 -2.65 18.19 6.88
C ASP A 214 -4.04 17.55 6.78
N ALA A 215 -4.16 16.40 6.09
CA ALA A 215 -5.43 15.68 5.96
C ALA A 215 -5.92 15.07 7.27
N VAL A 216 -5.02 14.89 8.25
CA VAL A 216 -5.29 14.26 9.54
C VAL A 216 -4.89 15.17 10.71
N GLU A 217 -4.52 16.44 10.43
CA GLU A 217 -4.19 17.41 11.44
C GLU A 217 -5.36 17.65 12.39
N GLY A 218 -5.08 17.67 13.69
CA GLY A 218 -6.11 17.83 14.73
C GLY A 218 -6.92 16.55 15.03
N LEU A 219 -6.71 15.46 14.28
CA LEU A 219 -7.33 14.16 14.52
C LEU A 219 -6.38 13.20 15.27
N LEU A 220 -5.07 13.37 15.10
CA LEU A 220 -4.07 12.57 15.77
C LEU A 220 -3.88 13.00 17.23
N LYS A 221 -3.59 12.03 18.09
CA LYS A 221 -3.44 12.20 19.55
C LYS A 221 -1.97 12.02 19.95
N PHE A 222 -1.10 12.97 19.56
CA PHE A 222 0.27 12.96 20.07
C PHE A 222 0.42 13.95 21.24
#